data_c2f00a1dbf8220e9b9d3e9a40505d840
#
_entry.id   c2f00a1dbf8220e9b9d3e9a40505d840
#
_cell.length_a   1.000
_cell.length_b   1.000
_cell.length_c   1.000
_cell.angle_alpha   90.00
_cell.angle_beta   90.00
_cell.angle_gamma   90.00
#
_symmetry.space_group_name_H-M   'P 1'
#
loop_
_entity.id
_entity.type
_entity.pdbx_description
1 polymer ?
#
loop_
_entity_poly.entity_id
_entity_poly.type
_entity_poly.pdbx_seq_one_letter_code
_entity_poly.pdbx_strand_id
1 'polypeptide(L)'
;MKRNTICCIYNSGPHYRWPIFKALADNLDIDFCFGSNTVYTKSIKTFDYGKLPGFTRLLRNRRIFGKFYWQSGALRQLLKPYRQYLMLGEAYCLSSWIIAFAAKLLHRKTVCWTHGWYGRESGIKRIISKRFYSMFSEILTYNDYSGNLLAEGGIPRSKIHTIGNSLDSRKHRAMRSELRSTDIYSSHFGNTDPVLLYCGRVQQSKRLDLMIEAAHILQEHGTNVNLVFVGADNEHVGLEDMARRVGLQNKVWLFGPCYDDNKLAELFYNATVCVSPGNVGLTAVHALSFGCPVITHNNFPFQGPEFECVRPGLTGDFFRQNDAADLARVIAKWLGHTARQREETAKAAYAEIDGKWNVDSQISVFKSVLKQKN
;
A
#
# COMPACT_ATOMS: atom_id res chain seq x y z
N MET A 1 30.97 -17.32 13.00
CA MET A 1 29.67 -16.77 12.64
C MET A 1 29.38 -17.08 11.17
N LYS A 2 28.27 -17.78 10.89
CA LYS A 2 27.82 -18.01 9.50
C LYS A 2 27.53 -16.66 8.87
N ARG A 3 28.19 -16.32 7.76
CA ARG A 3 27.98 -15.03 7.10
C ARG A 3 26.68 -15.06 6.30
N ASN A 4 25.84 -14.04 6.44
CA ASN A 4 24.62 -13.92 5.67
C ASN A 4 24.91 -13.91 4.17
N THR A 5 24.08 -14.59 3.39
CA THR A 5 24.28 -14.80 1.95
C THR A 5 23.50 -13.81 1.09
N ILE A 6 22.54 -13.11 1.68
CA ILE A 6 21.66 -12.16 1.01
C ILE A 6 21.94 -10.75 1.54
N CYS A 7 22.01 -9.77 0.64
CA CYS A 7 22.06 -8.35 0.98
C CYS A 7 20.79 -7.64 0.49
N CYS A 8 20.01 -7.10 1.42
CA CYS A 8 18.88 -6.23 1.10
C CYS A 8 19.35 -4.77 1.02
N ILE A 9 19.14 -4.11 -0.12
CA ILE A 9 19.46 -2.71 -0.33
C ILE A 9 18.15 -1.96 -0.62
N TYR A 10 17.73 -1.13 0.33
CA TYR A 10 16.44 -0.44 0.28
C TYR A 10 16.60 1.06 0.47
N ASN A 11 15.69 1.87 -0.06
CA ASN A 11 15.80 3.35 0.02
C ASN A 11 15.51 3.90 1.42
N SER A 12 14.60 3.27 2.17
CA SER A 12 14.27 3.60 3.57
C SER A 12 13.42 2.50 4.18
N GLY A 13 13.28 2.48 5.50
CA GLY A 13 12.41 1.55 6.24
C GLY A 13 11.22 2.26 6.86
N PRO A 14 10.10 2.50 6.13
CA PRO A 14 8.90 3.07 6.72
C PRO A 14 8.36 2.20 7.87
N HIS A 15 7.83 2.83 8.93
CA HIS A 15 7.38 2.14 10.14
C HIS A 15 6.37 0.99 9.85
N TYR A 16 5.45 1.20 8.92
CA TYR A 16 4.43 0.21 8.54
C TYR A 16 5.02 -1.02 7.82
N ARG A 17 6.28 -0.97 7.37
CA ARG A 17 7.00 -2.12 6.78
C ARG A 17 7.81 -2.93 7.79
N TRP A 18 7.80 -2.54 9.06
CA TRP A 18 8.48 -3.30 10.10
C TRP A 18 8.12 -4.77 10.09
N PRO A 19 6.83 -5.18 10.00
CA PRO A 19 6.44 -6.58 10.06
C PRO A 19 7.10 -7.44 8.97
N ILE A 20 7.14 -6.95 7.72
CA ILE A 20 7.76 -7.71 6.62
C ILE A 20 9.28 -7.75 6.72
N PHE A 21 9.96 -6.66 7.12
CA PHE A 21 11.41 -6.68 7.30
C PHE A 21 11.82 -7.56 8.49
N LYS A 22 11.06 -7.53 9.59
CA LYS A 22 11.27 -8.44 10.72
C LYS A 22 11.08 -9.89 10.31
N ALA A 23 10.02 -10.19 9.55
CA ALA A 23 9.77 -11.53 9.05
C ALA A 23 10.86 -12.01 8.07
N LEU A 24 11.40 -11.13 7.21
CA LEU A 24 12.56 -11.45 6.38
C LEU A 24 13.79 -11.80 7.24
N ALA A 25 14.08 -11.00 8.28
CA ALA A 25 15.19 -11.25 9.21
C ALA A 25 15.05 -12.58 9.95
N ASP A 26 13.83 -12.95 10.34
CA ASP A 26 13.57 -14.20 11.10
C ASP A 26 13.62 -15.47 10.22
N ASN A 27 13.48 -15.31 8.91
CA ASN A 27 13.30 -16.45 8.01
C ASN A 27 14.43 -16.65 6.99
N LEU A 28 15.34 -15.67 6.83
CA LEU A 28 16.42 -15.70 5.84
C LEU A 28 17.74 -15.22 6.44
N ASP A 29 18.86 -15.78 5.96
CA ASP A 29 20.20 -15.26 6.29
C ASP A 29 20.47 -13.98 5.47
N ILE A 30 19.96 -12.86 5.95
CA ILE A 30 19.89 -11.59 5.22
C ILE A 30 20.48 -10.43 6.02
N ASP A 31 21.30 -9.61 5.36
CA ASP A 31 21.78 -8.34 5.88
C ASP A 31 21.00 -7.18 5.24
N PHE A 32 20.71 -6.15 6.03
CA PHE A 32 19.94 -4.99 5.59
C PHE A 32 20.80 -3.73 5.53
N CYS A 33 20.70 -3.03 4.41
CA CYS A 33 21.24 -1.71 4.19
C CYS A 33 20.10 -0.77 3.79
N PHE A 34 19.79 0.24 4.61
CA PHE A 34 18.73 1.21 4.32
C PHE A 34 19.31 2.58 4.00
N GLY A 35 18.64 3.32 3.13
CA GLY A 35 18.92 4.72 2.92
C GLY A 35 18.61 5.56 4.17
N SER A 36 19.49 6.51 4.50
CA SER A 36 19.38 7.35 5.70
C SER A 36 18.22 8.36 5.67
N ASN A 37 17.73 8.69 4.46
CA ASN A 37 16.61 9.60 4.23
C ASN A 37 15.91 9.26 2.92
N THR A 38 14.62 9.58 2.84
CA THR A 38 13.90 9.47 1.57
C THR A 38 14.18 10.70 0.71
N VAL A 39 14.42 10.46 -0.58
CA VAL A 39 14.66 11.55 -1.54
C VAL A 39 13.35 12.28 -1.88
N TYR A 40 12.21 11.62 -1.70
CA TYR A 40 10.92 12.09 -2.19
C TYR A 40 9.90 12.45 -1.10
N THR A 41 10.04 11.94 0.12
CA THR A 41 9.07 12.16 1.20
C THR A 41 9.79 12.41 2.51
N LYS A 42 9.79 13.66 2.96
CA LYS A 42 10.34 14.03 4.28
C LYS A 42 9.45 13.59 5.45
N SER A 43 8.22 13.19 5.20
CA SER A 43 7.18 13.00 6.23
C SER A 43 6.91 11.55 6.66
N ILE A 44 7.58 10.56 6.07
CA ILE A 44 7.34 9.16 6.45
C ILE A 44 8.26 8.78 7.61
N LYS A 45 7.65 8.50 8.78
CA LYS A 45 8.35 7.98 9.95
C LYS A 45 8.95 6.60 9.64
N THR A 46 10.23 6.42 9.95
CA THR A 46 10.93 5.13 9.81
C THR A 46 10.92 4.36 11.13
N PHE A 47 11.03 3.03 11.06
CA PHE A 47 11.28 2.23 12.26
C PHE A 47 12.74 2.38 12.73
N ASP A 48 12.99 1.97 13.97
CA ASP A 48 14.34 1.92 14.54
C ASP A 48 15.15 0.78 13.89
N TYR A 49 16.06 1.13 13.02
CA TYR A 49 16.89 0.15 12.30
C TYR A 49 17.74 -0.71 13.22
N GLY A 50 18.19 -0.17 14.38
CA GLY A 50 19.02 -0.90 15.34
C GLY A 50 18.31 -2.11 15.96
N LYS A 51 16.97 -2.11 15.94
CA LYS A 51 16.17 -3.24 16.44
C LYS A 51 15.96 -4.36 15.40
N LEU A 52 16.34 -4.13 14.14
CA LEU A 52 16.18 -5.13 13.09
C LEU A 52 17.39 -6.07 13.06
N PRO A 53 17.23 -7.39 13.31
CA PRO A 53 18.31 -8.36 13.15
C PRO A 53 18.85 -8.32 11.71
N GLY A 54 20.17 -8.37 11.55
CA GLY A 54 20.81 -8.28 10.24
C GLY A 54 20.96 -6.84 9.70
N PHE A 55 20.54 -5.81 10.46
CA PHE A 55 20.88 -4.44 10.07
C PHE A 55 22.38 -4.20 10.12
N THR A 56 22.96 -3.72 9.00
CA THR A 56 24.41 -3.52 8.88
C THR A 56 24.83 -2.08 8.76
N ARG A 57 24.06 -1.27 8.04
CA ARG A 57 24.40 0.16 7.90
C ARG A 57 23.32 1.01 7.26
N LEU A 58 23.42 2.32 7.50
CA LEU A 58 22.73 3.34 6.71
C LEU A 58 23.55 3.72 5.48
N LEU A 59 22.87 3.83 4.35
CA LEU A 59 23.38 4.34 3.08
C LEU A 59 22.92 5.78 2.91
N ARG A 60 23.81 6.67 2.46
CA ARG A 60 23.42 8.05 2.23
C ARG A 60 22.80 8.21 0.85
N ASN A 61 21.48 8.50 0.79
CA ASN A 61 20.80 8.86 -0.44
C ASN A 61 21.16 10.30 -0.83
N ARG A 62 21.85 10.46 -1.95
CA ARG A 62 22.24 11.77 -2.51
C ARG A 62 21.47 12.03 -3.78
N ARG A 63 20.64 13.08 -3.80
CA ARG A 63 19.98 13.55 -5.01
C ARG A 63 21.05 14.07 -5.99
N ILE A 64 20.93 13.68 -7.26
CA ILE A 64 21.86 14.12 -8.34
C ILE A 64 21.14 15.19 -9.16
N PHE A 65 20.07 14.84 -9.87
CA PHE A 65 19.22 15.78 -10.59
C PHE A 65 17.79 15.24 -10.70
N GLY A 66 16.82 16.13 -10.74
CA GLY A 66 15.41 15.75 -10.85
C GLY A 66 15.00 14.68 -9.83
N LYS A 67 14.57 13.52 -10.29
CA LYS A 67 14.22 12.34 -9.48
C LYS A 67 15.39 11.38 -9.28
N PHE A 68 16.52 11.57 -9.98
CA PHE A 68 17.63 10.65 -9.90
C PHE A 68 18.46 10.86 -8.63
N TYR A 69 18.85 9.75 -8.04
CA TYR A 69 19.65 9.73 -6.82
C TYR A 69 20.66 8.59 -6.80
N TRP A 70 21.61 8.69 -5.90
CA TRP A 70 22.69 7.75 -5.67
C TRP A 70 22.70 7.31 -4.20
N GLN A 71 22.78 6.00 -3.95
CA GLN A 71 22.96 5.47 -2.60
C GLN A 71 24.47 5.28 -2.32
N SER A 72 25.07 6.24 -1.63
CA SER A 72 26.50 6.20 -1.29
C SER A 72 26.77 5.03 -0.33
N GLY A 73 27.75 4.21 -0.71
CA GLY A 73 28.13 3.00 0.04
C GLY A 73 27.44 1.72 -0.40
N ALA A 74 26.43 1.78 -1.28
CA ALA A 74 25.72 0.60 -1.79
C ALA A 74 26.66 -0.30 -2.63
N LEU A 75 27.48 0.28 -3.51
CA LEU A 75 28.45 -0.48 -4.33
C LEU A 75 29.48 -1.25 -3.50
N ARG A 76 29.81 -0.78 -2.29
CA ARG A 76 30.73 -1.50 -1.40
C ARG A 76 30.21 -2.88 -0.99
N GLN A 77 28.89 -3.12 -1.10
CA GLN A 77 28.32 -4.42 -0.81
C GLN A 77 28.73 -5.48 -1.86
N LEU A 78 29.13 -5.08 -3.07
CA LEU A 78 29.66 -5.99 -4.09
C LEU A 78 31.01 -6.61 -3.69
N LEU A 79 31.78 -5.94 -2.83
CA LEU A 79 33.06 -6.45 -2.31
C LEU A 79 32.86 -7.48 -1.19
N LYS A 80 31.64 -7.64 -0.69
CA LYS A 80 31.31 -8.64 0.34
C LYS A 80 30.88 -9.96 -0.31
N PRO A 81 30.92 -11.09 0.42
CA PRO A 81 30.67 -12.41 -0.13
C PRO A 81 29.16 -12.73 -0.28
N TYR A 82 28.31 -11.74 -0.52
CA TYR A 82 26.91 -11.97 -0.78
C TYR A 82 26.72 -12.70 -2.11
N ARG A 83 25.82 -13.66 -2.14
CA ARG A 83 25.46 -14.42 -3.33
C ARG A 83 24.21 -13.85 -4.00
N GLN A 84 23.40 -13.13 -3.24
CA GLN A 84 22.12 -12.59 -3.70
C GLN A 84 21.91 -11.15 -3.21
N TYR A 85 21.24 -10.35 -4.03
CA TYR A 85 20.86 -8.99 -3.69
C TYR A 85 19.35 -8.82 -3.84
N LEU A 86 18.66 -8.46 -2.76
CA LEU A 86 17.28 -8.00 -2.77
C LEU A 86 17.29 -6.47 -2.82
N MET A 87 16.76 -5.90 -3.88
CA MET A 87 16.89 -4.47 -4.14
C MET A 87 15.52 -3.82 -4.39
N LEU A 88 15.34 -2.60 -3.88
CA LEU A 88 14.21 -1.79 -4.28
C LEU A 88 14.31 -1.47 -5.78
N GLY A 89 13.24 -1.74 -6.51
CA GLY A 89 13.15 -1.59 -7.96
C GLY A 89 12.79 -0.18 -8.41
N GLU A 90 13.62 0.79 -8.09
CA GLU A 90 13.49 2.17 -8.56
C GLU A 90 14.54 2.49 -9.63
N ALA A 91 14.11 2.64 -10.88
CA ALA A 91 14.99 2.99 -11.99
C ALA A 91 15.68 4.37 -11.82
N TYR A 92 15.17 5.20 -10.92
CA TYR A 92 15.78 6.49 -10.56
C TYR A 92 17.00 6.37 -9.62
N CYS A 93 17.21 5.21 -8.99
CA CYS A 93 18.39 4.91 -8.18
C CYS A 93 19.55 4.46 -9.08
N LEU A 94 20.46 5.35 -9.45
CA LEU A 94 21.54 5.05 -10.40
C LEU A 94 22.50 3.98 -9.88
N SER A 95 22.78 3.95 -8.56
CA SER A 95 23.62 2.89 -7.98
C SER A 95 23.01 1.48 -8.16
N SER A 96 21.67 1.35 -8.24
CA SER A 96 21.01 0.07 -8.46
C SER A 96 21.30 -0.51 -9.85
N TRP A 97 21.44 0.32 -10.87
CA TRP A 97 21.85 -0.11 -12.21
C TRP A 97 23.22 -0.77 -12.20
N ILE A 98 24.19 -0.11 -11.55
CA ILE A 98 25.56 -0.61 -11.47
C ILE A 98 25.63 -1.89 -10.65
N ILE A 99 24.90 -1.96 -9.54
CA ILE A 99 24.85 -3.18 -8.72
C ILE A 99 24.24 -4.33 -9.50
N ALA A 100 23.11 -4.12 -10.18
CA ALA A 100 22.46 -5.16 -10.96
C ALA A 100 23.36 -5.65 -12.11
N PHE A 101 24.03 -4.74 -12.81
CA PHE A 101 24.96 -5.08 -13.88
C PHE A 101 26.18 -5.85 -13.35
N ALA A 102 26.87 -5.31 -12.33
CA ALA A 102 28.04 -5.95 -11.75
C ALA A 102 27.73 -7.30 -11.10
N ALA A 103 26.59 -7.42 -10.42
CA ALA A 103 26.13 -8.69 -9.84
C ALA A 103 25.91 -9.75 -10.93
N LYS A 104 25.37 -9.36 -12.09
CA LYS A 104 25.20 -10.26 -13.24
C LYS A 104 26.55 -10.74 -13.77
N LEU A 105 27.56 -9.85 -13.90
CA LEU A 105 28.92 -10.24 -14.30
C LEU A 105 29.59 -11.17 -13.27
N LEU A 106 29.29 -10.99 -12.00
CA LEU A 106 29.81 -11.80 -10.91
C LEU A 106 28.96 -13.08 -10.67
N HIS A 107 28.02 -13.41 -11.56
CA HIS A 107 27.11 -14.55 -11.45
C HIS A 107 26.34 -14.58 -10.11
N ARG A 108 26.01 -13.39 -9.56
CA ARG A 108 25.23 -13.24 -8.33
C ARG A 108 23.76 -12.96 -8.67
N LYS A 109 22.85 -13.58 -7.95
CA LYS A 109 21.42 -13.39 -8.17
C LYS A 109 20.97 -12.01 -7.72
N THR A 110 20.12 -11.34 -8.52
CA THR A 110 19.51 -10.06 -8.18
C THR A 110 18.00 -10.20 -8.22
N VAL A 111 17.34 -9.74 -7.17
CA VAL A 111 15.88 -9.74 -7.01
C VAL A 111 15.41 -8.31 -6.85
N CYS A 112 14.52 -7.89 -7.74
CA CYS A 112 13.94 -6.55 -7.78
C CYS A 112 12.61 -6.55 -7.05
N TRP A 113 12.44 -5.80 -5.96
CA TRP A 113 11.17 -5.64 -5.28
C TRP A 113 10.57 -4.28 -5.65
N THR A 114 9.47 -4.27 -6.41
CA THR A 114 9.02 -3.06 -7.12
C THR A 114 7.50 -2.96 -7.24
N HIS A 115 7.03 -1.72 -7.45
CA HIS A 115 5.67 -1.48 -7.94
C HIS A 115 5.47 -1.93 -9.40
N GLY A 116 6.55 -2.13 -10.16
CA GLY A 116 6.47 -2.47 -11.59
C GLY A 116 5.99 -1.30 -12.45
N TRP A 117 5.26 -1.62 -13.50
CA TRP A 117 4.61 -0.64 -14.35
C TRP A 117 3.17 -0.38 -13.90
N TYR A 118 2.71 0.85 -14.17
CA TYR A 118 1.36 1.31 -13.86
C TYR A 118 0.43 1.33 -15.07
N GLY A 119 0.95 1.12 -16.31
CA GLY A 119 0.19 1.17 -17.56
C GLY A 119 0.20 2.55 -18.25
N ARG A 120 0.93 3.52 -17.68
CA ARG A 120 1.10 4.88 -18.23
C ARG A 120 2.53 5.15 -18.72
N GLU A 121 3.37 4.15 -18.70
CA GLU A 121 4.74 4.23 -19.22
C GLU A 121 4.72 4.28 -20.73
N SER A 122 5.36 5.30 -21.32
CA SER A 122 5.41 5.52 -22.76
C SER A 122 6.78 6.00 -23.22
N GLY A 123 7.05 5.87 -24.50
CA GLY A 123 8.25 6.41 -25.13
C GLY A 123 9.54 5.94 -24.46
N ILE A 124 10.49 6.85 -24.33
CA ILE A 124 11.83 6.57 -23.79
C ILE A 124 11.81 6.08 -22.33
N LYS A 125 10.84 6.54 -21.53
CA LYS A 125 10.70 6.09 -20.14
C LYS A 125 10.40 4.59 -20.06
N ARG A 126 9.54 4.07 -20.96
CA ARG A 126 9.22 2.64 -21.05
C ARG A 126 10.46 1.84 -21.44
N ILE A 127 11.25 2.33 -22.41
CA ILE A 127 12.48 1.67 -22.85
C ILE A 127 13.49 1.60 -21.71
N ILE A 128 13.73 2.72 -21.01
CA ILE A 128 14.68 2.79 -19.89
C ILE A 128 14.23 1.86 -18.76
N SER A 129 12.99 1.91 -18.34
CA SER A 129 12.49 1.05 -17.26
C SER A 129 12.50 -0.44 -17.65
N LYS A 130 12.17 -0.77 -18.91
CA LYS A 130 12.32 -2.15 -19.43
C LYS A 130 13.78 -2.63 -19.32
N ARG A 131 14.74 -1.81 -19.75
CA ARG A 131 16.18 -2.14 -19.65
C ARG A 131 16.58 -2.36 -18.19
N PHE A 132 16.10 -1.52 -17.30
CA PHE A 132 16.35 -1.67 -15.87
C PHE A 132 15.84 -3.01 -15.34
N TYR A 133 14.56 -3.34 -15.53
CA TYR A 133 13.98 -4.60 -15.05
C TYR A 133 14.61 -5.83 -15.69
N SER A 134 15.01 -5.76 -16.97
CA SER A 134 15.67 -6.86 -17.69
C SER A 134 17.03 -7.26 -17.08
N MET A 135 17.65 -6.38 -16.30
CA MET A 135 18.95 -6.67 -15.65
C MET A 135 18.83 -7.61 -14.45
N PHE A 136 17.64 -7.71 -13.86
CA PHE A 136 17.41 -8.53 -12.68
C PHE A 136 17.14 -9.99 -13.05
N SER A 137 17.54 -10.90 -12.14
CA SER A 137 17.26 -12.32 -12.25
C SER A 137 15.79 -12.61 -12.02
N GLU A 138 15.20 -11.95 -11.00
CA GLU A 138 13.81 -12.10 -10.59
C GLU A 138 13.21 -10.74 -10.25
N ILE A 139 11.89 -10.60 -10.43
CA ILE A 139 11.15 -9.37 -10.16
C ILE A 139 9.95 -9.73 -9.28
N LEU A 140 9.83 -9.04 -8.16
CA LEU A 140 8.71 -9.16 -7.22
C LEU A 140 7.82 -7.93 -7.37
N THR A 141 6.60 -8.12 -7.87
CA THR A 141 5.59 -7.06 -8.00
C THR A 141 4.56 -7.16 -6.89
N TYR A 142 4.01 -6.02 -6.46
CA TYR A 142 2.98 -6.02 -5.42
C TYR A 142 1.64 -6.57 -5.90
N ASN A 143 1.36 -6.56 -7.20
CA ASN A 143 0.11 -7.04 -7.76
C ASN A 143 0.29 -7.71 -9.13
N ASP A 144 -0.71 -8.45 -9.57
CA ASP A 144 -0.71 -9.16 -10.85
C ASP A 144 -0.81 -8.18 -12.02
N TYR A 145 -1.55 -7.08 -11.86
CA TYR A 145 -1.69 -6.03 -12.88
C TYR A 145 -0.32 -5.51 -13.36
N SER A 146 0.52 -5.07 -12.42
CA SER A 146 1.88 -4.61 -12.75
C SER A 146 2.76 -5.71 -13.31
N GLY A 147 2.61 -6.94 -12.83
CA GLY A 147 3.32 -8.11 -13.35
C GLY A 147 2.95 -8.43 -14.80
N ASN A 148 1.66 -8.36 -15.13
CA ASN A 148 1.15 -8.57 -16.48
C ASN A 148 1.66 -7.48 -17.44
N LEU A 149 1.60 -6.22 -17.05
CA LEU A 149 2.16 -5.12 -17.84
C LEU A 149 3.65 -5.29 -18.15
N LEU A 150 4.44 -5.75 -17.17
CA LEU A 150 5.87 -6.05 -17.40
C LEU A 150 6.04 -7.20 -18.39
N ALA A 151 5.24 -8.26 -18.29
CA ALA A 151 5.28 -9.41 -19.20
C ALA A 151 4.88 -9.01 -20.64
N GLU A 152 3.79 -8.27 -20.81
CA GLU A 152 3.36 -7.67 -22.08
C GLU A 152 4.42 -6.73 -22.66
N GLY A 153 5.17 -6.06 -21.80
CA GLY A 153 6.32 -5.23 -22.15
C GLY A 153 7.55 -6.03 -22.61
N GLY A 154 7.50 -7.37 -22.54
CA GLY A 154 8.57 -8.27 -22.98
C GLY A 154 9.59 -8.64 -21.89
N ILE A 155 9.24 -8.53 -20.62
CA ILE A 155 9.98 -9.19 -19.52
C ILE A 155 9.48 -10.64 -19.43
N PRO A 156 10.36 -11.66 -19.40
CA PRO A 156 9.94 -13.05 -19.31
C PRO A 156 9.05 -13.31 -18.10
N ARG A 157 7.86 -13.90 -18.30
CA ARG A 157 6.89 -14.17 -17.22
C ARG A 157 7.49 -15.02 -16.10
N SER A 158 8.40 -15.94 -16.45
CA SER A 158 9.11 -16.80 -15.49
C SER A 158 9.96 -16.06 -14.47
N LYS A 159 10.28 -14.78 -14.72
CA LYS A 159 11.04 -13.94 -13.79
C LYS A 159 10.15 -13.08 -12.87
N ILE A 160 8.84 -13.06 -13.12
CA ILE A 160 7.90 -12.15 -12.45
C ILE A 160 7.08 -12.94 -11.44
N HIS A 161 7.11 -12.49 -10.18
CA HIS A 161 6.39 -13.10 -9.07
C HIS A 161 5.57 -12.01 -8.36
N THR A 162 4.31 -12.28 -8.11
CA THR A 162 3.45 -11.38 -7.34
C THR A 162 3.56 -11.74 -5.85
N ILE A 163 3.86 -10.75 -5.02
CA ILE A 163 4.04 -10.94 -3.57
C ILE A 163 2.95 -10.31 -2.71
N GLY A 164 2.06 -9.52 -3.30
CA GLY A 164 1.12 -8.70 -2.54
C GLY A 164 1.83 -7.57 -1.78
N ASN A 165 1.07 -6.86 -0.95
CA ASN A 165 1.57 -5.94 0.05
C ASN A 165 0.90 -6.24 1.39
N SER A 166 1.47 -5.81 2.51
CA SER A 166 0.92 -6.12 3.82
C SER A 166 1.16 -5.02 4.84
N LEU A 167 0.30 -5.02 5.83
CA LEU A 167 0.50 -4.38 7.14
C LEU A 167 0.85 -5.46 8.17
N ASP A 168 0.69 -5.18 9.46
CA ASP A 168 0.85 -6.19 10.52
C ASP A 168 -0.36 -7.14 10.56
N SER A 169 -0.44 -8.01 9.56
CA SER A 169 -1.56 -8.93 9.36
C SER A 169 -1.74 -9.92 10.52
N ARG A 170 -0.66 -10.28 11.22
CA ARG A 170 -0.74 -11.17 12.38
C ARG A 170 -1.42 -10.47 13.55
N LYS A 171 -1.03 -9.22 13.83
CA LYS A 171 -1.67 -8.37 14.84
C LYS A 171 -3.13 -8.12 14.49
N HIS A 172 -3.42 -7.71 13.25
CA HIS A 172 -4.80 -7.45 12.81
C HIS A 172 -5.69 -8.70 12.94
N ARG A 173 -5.16 -9.89 12.60
CA ARG A 173 -5.91 -11.16 12.78
C ARG A 173 -6.23 -11.45 14.23
N ALA A 174 -5.29 -11.23 15.14
CA ALA A 174 -5.53 -11.39 16.58
C ALA A 174 -6.61 -10.40 17.08
N MET A 175 -6.56 -9.15 16.63
CA MET A 175 -7.55 -8.12 17.02
C MET A 175 -8.96 -8.42 16.55
N ARG A 176 -9.15 -9.11 15.40
CA ARG A 176 -10.50 -9.43 14.85
C ARG A 176 -11.39 -10.17 15.83
N SER A 177 -10.85 -11.08 16.63
CA SER A 177 -11.62 -11.87 17.60
C SER A 177 -12.16 -11.03 18.77
N GLU A 178 -11.57 -9.89 19.03
CA GLU A 178 -11.90 -8.98 20.13
C GLU A 178 -12.83 -7.85 19.69
N LEU A 179 -12.97 -7.62 18.37
CA LEU A 179 -13.82 -6.55 17.85
C LEU A 179 -15.28 -6.75 18.20
N ARG A 180 -15.92 -5.66 18.59
CA ARG A 180 -17.37 -5.59 18.87
C ARG A 180 -17.90 -4.29 18.25
N SER A 181 -19.19 -4.29 17.97
CA SER A 181 -19.90 -3.07 17.60
C SER A 181 -19.88 -2.10 18.78
N THR A 182 -19.53 -0.84 18.50
CA THR A 182 -19.52 0.24 19.47
C THR A 182 -20.38 1.40 18.98
N ASP A 183 -20.65 2.35 19.84
CA ASP A 183 -21.41 3.57 19.56
C ASP A 183 -20.51 4.75 19.11
N ILE A 184 -19.27 4.47 18.71
CA ILE A 184 -18.28 5.51 18.38
C ILE A 184 -18.80 6.56 17.40
N TYR A 185 -19.57 6.16 16.42
CA TYR A 185 -20.13 7.07 15.42
C TYR A 185 -21.45 7.69 15.87
N SER A 186 -22.37 6.88 16.44
CA SER A 186 -23.66 7.40 16.92
C SER A 186 -23.50 8.35 18.10
N SER A 187 -22.54 8.10 18.99
CA SER A 187 -22.18 9.03 20.07
C SER A 187 -21.61 10.36 19.54
N HIS A 188 -20.82 10.35 18.45
CA HIS A 188 -20.27 11.57 17.87
C HIS A 188 -21.32 12.37 17.08
N PHE A 189 -22.08 11.71 16.21
CA PHE A 189 -23.01 12.37 15.28
C PHE A 189 -24.43 12.58 15.87
N GLY A 190 -24.77 11.94 16.97
CA GLY A 190 -26.12 11.98 17.52
C GLY A 190 -27.18 11.26 16.66
N ASN A 191 -26.76 10.42 15.73
CA ASN A 191 -27.62 9.67 14.81
C ASN A 191 -27.00 8.32 14.44
N THR A 192 -27.75 7.47 13.74
CA THR A 192 -27.34 6.12 13.31
C THR A 192 -27.17 6.01 11.80
N ASP A 193 -27.02 7.12 11.11
CA ASP A 193 -26.81 7.13 9.67
C ASP A 193 -25.54 6.35 9.28
N PRO A 194 -25.52 5.70 8.12
CA PRO A 194 -24.37 4.96 7.63
C PRO A 194 -23.10 5.83 7.55
N VAL A 195 -21.95 5.22 7.85
CA VAL A 195 -20.67 5.94 7.89
C VAL A 195 -19.79 5.59 6.69
N LEU A 196 -19.39 6.61 5.95
CA LEU A 196 -18.36 6.56 4.92
C LEU A 196 -17.03 6.99 5.55
N LEU A 197 -16.07 6.06 5.63
CA LEU A 197 -14.78 6.29 6.27
C LEU A 197 -13.68 6.47 5.21
N TYR A 198 -12.90 7.52 5.34
CA TYR A 198 -11.60 7.64 4.69
C TYR A 198 -10.48 7.55 5.74
N CYS A 199 -9.45 6.78 5.45
CA CYS A 199 -8.25 6.70 6.30
C CYS A 199 -6.98 6.85 5.45
N GLY A 200 -6.20 7.90 5.72
CA GLY A 200 -4.99 8.21 4.98
C GLY A 200 -4.66 9.69 5.06
N ARG A 201 -3.57 10.11 4.41
CA ARG A 201 -3.20 11.53 4.36
C ARG A 201 -4.28 12.34 3.64
N VAL A 202 -4.77 13.40 4.29
CA VAL A 202 -5.70 14.34 3.67
C VAL A 202 -4.90 15.24 2.72
N GLN A 203 -5.09 15.05 1.42
CA GLN A 203 -4.34 15.72 0.35
C GLN A 203 -5.23 15.94 -0.86
N GLN A 204 -4.98 16.98 -1.65
CA GLN A 204 -5.71 17.28 -2.89
C GLN A 204 -5.75 16.08 -3.86
N SER A 205 -4.63 15.37 -3.96
CA SER A 205 -4.51 14.18 -4.81
C SER A 205 -5.42 13.01 -4.40
N LYS A 206 -5.98 13.04 -3.19
CA LYS A 206 -6.92 12.03 -2.69
C LYS A 206 -8.37 12.28 -3.06
N ARG A 207 -8.65 13.45 -3.64
CA ARG A 207 -9.98 13.80 -4.18
C ARG A 207 -11.10 13.56 -3.17
N LEU A 208 -10.87 13.97 -1.92
CA LEU A 208 -11.85 13.82 -0.83
C LEU A 208 -13.07 14.74 -1.02
N ASP A 209 -12.95 15.76 -1.86
CA ASP A 209 -14.02 16.56 -2.40
C ASP A 209 -15.16 15.69 -2.97
N LEU A 210 -14.82 14.62 -3.72
CA LEU A 210 -15.80 13.70 -4.30
C LEU A 210 -16.63 12.94 -3.26
N MET A 211 -16.10 12.70 -2.05
CA MET A 211 -16.90 12.10 -0.97
C MET A 211 -18.01 13.05 -0.49
N ILE A 212 -17.67 14.34 -0.37
CA ILE A 212 -18.61 15.37 0.06
C ILE A 212 -19.69 15.58 -1.02
N GLU A 213 -19.27 15.67 -2.30
CA GLU A 213 -20.20 15.78 -3.43
C GLU A 213 -21.12 14.55 -3.53
N ALA A 214 -20.58 13.33 -3.40
CA ALA A 214 -21.37 12.11 -3.44
C ALA A 214 -22.36 12.03 -2.25
N ALA A 215 -21.95 12.45 -1.06
CA ALA A 215 -22.83 12.50 0.11
C ALA A 215 -23.96 13.54 -0.07
N HIS A 216 -23.68 14.68 -0.71
CA HIS A 216 -24.69 15.67 -1.06
C HIS A 216 -25.70 15.10 -2.06
N ILE A 217 -25.24 14.45 -3.12
CA ILE A 217 -26.12 13.76 -4.09
C ILE A 217 -27.00 12.71 -3.40
N LEU A 218 -26.44 11.91 -2.48
CA LEU A 218 -27.21 10.93 -1.71
C LEU A 218 -28.29 11.61 -0.85
N GLN A 219 -27.95 12.72 -0.20
CA GLN A 219 -28.90 13.51 0.61
C GLN A 219 -30.07 14.07 -0.22
N GLU A 220 -29.78 14.60 -1.42
CA GLU A 220 -30.82 15.05 -2.36
C GLU A 220 -31.79 13.93 -2.76
N HIS A 221 -31.33 12.69 -2.75
CA HIS A 221 -32.14 11.49 -2.99
C HIS A 221 -32.69 10.86 -1.70
N GLY A 222 -32.69 11.58 -0.59
CA GLY A 222 -33.28 11.14 0.69
C GLY A 222 -32.42 10.16 1.49
N THR A 223 -31.16 9.94 1.13
CA THR A 223 -30.25 9.05 1.84
C THR A 223 -29.20 9.85 2.61
N ASN A 224 -29.28 9.85 3.94
CA ASN A 224 -28.27 10.51 4.79
C ASN A 224 -27.10 9.58 5.06
N VAL A 225 -25.91 10.16 5.09
CA VAL A 225 -24.65 9.48 5.48
C VAL A 225 -23.78 10.40 6.33
N ASN A 226 -22.97 9.82 7.19
CA ASN A 226 -21.93 10.51 7.93
C ASN A 226 -20.56 10.28 7.27
N LEU A 227 -19.71 11.29 7.24
CA LEU A 227 -18.38 11.26 6.65
C LEU A 227 -17.30 11.35 7.74
N VAL A 228 -16.36 10.43 7.76
CA VAL A 228 -15.25 10.44 8.72
C VAL A 228 -13.92 10.44 7.96
N PHE A 229 -13.08 11.41 8.26
CA PHE A 229 -11.76 11.56 7.65
C PHE A 229 -10.68 11.37 8.71
N VAL A 230 -9.93 10.28 8.62
CA VAL A 230 -8.83 9.93 9.53
C VAL A 230 -7.50 10.18 8.83
N GLY A 231 -6.76 11.17 9.30
CA GLY A 231 -5.45 11.51 8.75
C GLY A 231 -5.03 12.95 9.00
N ALA A 232 -3.74 13.22 8.77
CA ALA A 232 -3.23 14.57 8.86
C ALA A 232 -3.55 15.35 7.57
N ASP A 233 -4.13 16.54 7.73
CA ASP A 233 -4.34 17.51 6.65
C ASP A 233 -3.18 18.52 6.64
N ASN A 234 -2.11 18.16 5.92
CA ASN A 234 -0.94 19.02 5.77
C ASN A 234 -1.03 19.96 4.54
N GLU A 235 -2.05 19.79 3.72
CA GLU A 235 -2.29 20.60 2.51
C GLU A 235 -3.44 21.60 2.68
N HIS A 236 -4.12 21.58 3.84
CA HIS A 236 -5.28 22.44 4.14
C HIS A 236 -6.35 22.33 3.05
N VAL A 237 -6.82 21.10 2.82
CA VAL A 237 -7.75 20.76 1.72
C VAL A 237 -9.10 21.49 1.85
N GLY A 238 -9.49 21.90 3.07
CA GLY A 238 -10.71 22.70 3.30
C GLY A 238 -12.00 21.87 3.29
N LEU A 239 -11.97 20.62 3.75
CA LEU A 239 -13.12 19.71 3.74
C LEU A 239 -14.32 20.24 4.54
N GLU A 240 -14.10 20.92 5.67
CA GLU A 240 -15.18 21.53 6.46
C GLU A 240 -15.93 22.62 5.69
N ASP A 241 -15.18 23.47 4.97
CA ASP A 241 -15.77 24.54 4.16
C ASP A 241 -16.53 23.97 2.96
N MET A 242 -16.02 22.90 2.35
CA MET A 242 -16.73 22.18 1.29
C MET A 242 -18.06 21.61 1.82
N ALA A 243 -18.03 20.92 2.97
CA ALA A 243 -19.22 20.36 3.60
C ALA A 243 -20.25 21.45 3.96
N ARG A 244 -19.79 22.59 4.49
CA ARG A 244 -20.66 23.72 4.87
C ARG A 244 -21.41 24.30 3.66
N ARG A 245 -20.74 24.41 2.51
CA ARG A 245 -21.35 24.94 1.27
C ARG A 245 -22.51 24.10 0.76
N VAL A 246 -22.53 22.80 1.05
CA VAL A 246 -23.56 21.86 0.61
C VAL A 246 -24.47 21.38 1.75
N GLY A 247 -24.44 22.05 2.92
CA GLY A 247 -25.31 21.74 4.05
C GLY A 247 -24.97 20.47 4.84
N LEU A 248 -23.74 19.96 4.70
CA LEU A 248 -23.27 18.75 5.35
C LEU A 248 -22.36 19.00 6.57
N GLN A 249 -22.30 20.25 7.11
CA GLN A 249 -21.38 20.60 8.20
C GLN A 249 -21.51 19.71 9.46
N ASN A 250 -22.71 19.22 9.76
CA ASN A 250 -22.98 18.33 10.91
C ASN A 250 -22.84 16.83 10.58
N LYS A 251 -22.44 16.52 9.36
CA LYS A 251 -22.26 15.15 8.86
C LYS A 251 -20.79 14.81 8.63
N VAL A 252 -19.86 15.71 8.94
CA VAL A 252 -18.43 15.53 8.71
C VAL A 252 -17.68 15.52 10.04
N TRP A 253 -16.87 14.49 10.23
CA TRP A 253 -15.92 14.38 11.34
C TRP A 253 -14.49 14.33 10.83
N LEU A 254 -13.73 15.38 11.05
CA LEU A 254 -12.29 15.38 10.86
C LEU A 254 -11.64 14.78 12.11
N PHE A 255 -11.41 13.46 12.11
CA PHE A 255 -10.86 12.74 13.27
C PHE A 255 -9.40 13.15 13.57
N GLY A 256 -8.68 13.62 12.55
CA GLY A 256 -7.24 13.87 12.64
C GLY A 256 -6.38 12.62 12.48
N PRO A 257 -5.05 12.74 12.67
CA PRO A 257 -4.13 11.63 12.50
C PRO A 257 -4.29 10.59 13.63
N CYS A 258 -4.42 9.32 13.26
CA CYS A 258 -4.51 8.20 14.19
C CYS A 258 -3.42 7.16 13.86
N TYR A 259 -2.69 6.74 14.90
CA TYR A 259 -1.64 5.72 14.84
C TYR A 259 -1.89 4.60 15.85
N ASP A 260 -3.01 4.64 16.55
CA ASP A 260 -3.45 3.57 17.45
C ASP A 260 -4.21 2.51 16.64
N ASP A 261 -3.63 1.32 16.53
CA ASP A 261 -4.21 0.22 15.76
C ASP A 261 -5.56 -0.24 16.33
N ASN A 262 -5.78 -0.17 17.67
CA ASN A 262 -7.07 -0.53 18.26
C ASN A 262 -8.16 0.47 17.86
N LYS A 263 -7.83 1.77 17.90
CA LYS A 263 -8.77 2.81 17.48
C LYS A 263 -9.06 2.74 15.98
N LEU A 264 -8.05 2.47 15.14
CA LEU A 264 -8.25 2.27 13.71
C LEU A 264 -9.10 1.03 13.42
N ALA A 265 -8.88 -0.07 14.15
CA ALA A 265 -9.67 -1.28 14.04
C ALA A 265 -11.15 -1.02 14.39
N GLU A 266 -11.41 -0.30 15.49
CA GLU A 266 -12.75 0.11 15.90
C GLU A 266 -13.43 0.96 14.82
N LEU A 267 -12.73 1.96 14.28
CA LEU A 267 -13.24 2.83 13.23
C LEU A 267 -13.61 2.04 11.96
N PHE A 268 -12.72 1.18 11.46
CA PHE A 268 -13.01 0.38 10.27
C PHE A 268 -14.14 -0.63 10.51
N TYR A 269 -14.12 -1.32 11.66
CA TYR A 269 -15.12 -2.34 11.96
C TYR A 269 -16.56 -1.79 12.04
N ASN A 270 -16.72 -0.58 12.57
CA ASN A 270 -18.02 0.06 12.72
C ASN A 270 -18.42 0.92 11.49
N ALA A 271 -17.50 1.15 10.53
CA ALA A 271 -17.83 1.89 9.31
C ALA A 271 -18.66 1.03 8.34
N THR A 272 -19.56 1.67 7.61
CA THR A 272 -20.35 0.98 6.57
C THR A 272 -19.48 0.63 5.37
N VAL A 273 -18.62 1.56 4.94
CA VAL A 273 -17.72 1.39 3.80
C VAL A 273 -16.53 2.36 3.91
N CYS A 274 -15.36 1.91 3.52
CA CYS A 274 -14.18 2.76 3.35
C CYS A 274 -14.16 3.31 1.91
N VAL A 275 -14.10 4.62 1.76
CA VAL A 275 -14.10 5.29 0.45
C VAL A 275 -12.76 5.98 0.22
N SER A 276 -12.08 5.65 -0.88
CA SER A 276 -10.82 6.27 -1.29
C SER A 276 -10.97 6.80 -2.72
N PRO A 277 -11.48 8.04 -2.91
CA PRO A 277 -11.82 8.55 -4.23
C PRO A 277 -10.63 8.80 -5.15
N GLY A 278 -9.48 9.13 -4.57
CA GLY A 278 -8.20 9.14 -5.28
C GLY A 278 -7.56 7.75 -5.36
N ASN A 279 -6.24 7.70 -5.45
CA ASN A 279 -5.57 6.41 -5.46
C ASN A 279 -5.65 5.74 -4.08
N VAL A 280 -6.06 4.48 -4.06
CA VAL A 280 -6.03 3.63 -2.86
C VAL A 280 -4.63 3.01 -2.71
N GLY A 281 -4.20 2.84 -1.48
CA GLY A 281 -2.96 2.17 -1.10
C GLY A 281 -3.23 1.15 0.00
N LEU A 282 -2.33 1.02 0.96
CA LEU A 282 -2.47 0.13 2.11
C LEU A 282 -3.75 0.37 2.94
N THR A 283 -4.44 1.48 2.73
CA THR A 283 -5.78 1.73 3.29
C THR A 283 -6.76 0.63 2.91
N ALA A 284 -6.70 0.11 1.66
CA ALA A 284 -7.56 -1.01 1.26
C ALA A 284 -7.26 -2.28 2.07
N VAL A 285 -5.96 -2.62 2.21
CA VAL A 285 -5.55 -3.76 3.03
C VAL A 285 -5.98 -3.58 4.49
N HIS A 286 -5.88 -2.35 5.01
CA HIS A 286 -6.27 -2.05 6.40
C HIS A 286 -7.78 -2.19 6.62
N ALA A 287 -8.59 -1.58 5.75
CA ALA A 287 -10.05 -1.65 5.82
C ALA A 287 -10.53 -3.11 5.74
N LEU A 288 -10.05 -3.87 4.74
CA LEU A 288 -10.40 -5.27 4.57
C LEU A 288 -9.90 -6.16 5.71
N SER A 289 -8.79 -5.79 6.38
CA SER A 289 -8.33 -6.48 7.57
C SER A 289 -9.35 -6.48 8.70
N PHE A 290 -10.26 -5.51 8.72
CA PHE A 290 -11.32 -5.38 9.73
C PHE A 290 -12.72 -5.54 9.14
N GLY A 291 -12.83 -6.14 7.96
CA GLY A 291 -14.11 -6.50 7.33
C GLY A 291 -14.85 -5.33 6.68
N CYS A 292 -14.24 -4.14 6.62
CA CYS A 292 -14.83 -2.96 6.00
C CYS A 292 -14.62 -2.99 4.48
N PRO A 293 -15.69 -3.01 3.64
CA PRO A 293 -15.55 -2.99 2.20
C PRO A 293 -14.94 -1.67 1.70
N VAL A 294 -14.34 -1.70 0.50
CA VAL A 294 -13.60 -0.56 -0.05
C VAL A 294 -14.17 -0.10 -1.38
N ILE A 295 -14.43 1.19 -1.52
CA ILE A 295 -14.79 1.82 -2.80
C ILE A 295 -13.63 2.72 -3.26
N THR A 296 -13.18 2.53 -4.51
CA THR A 296 -12.16 3.37 -5.15
C THR A 296 -12.42 3.48 -6.66
N HIS A 297 -11.65 4.29 -7.39
CA HIS A 297 -11.88 4.49 -8.82
C HIS A 297 -11.30 3.37 -9.71
N ASN A 298 -11.84 3.21 -10.92
CA ASN A 298 -11.50 2.17 -11.88
C ASN A 298 -10.35 2.51 -12.85
N ASN A 299 -9.72 3.67 -12.73
CA ASN A 299 -8.58 4.03 -13.57
C ASN A 299 -7.29 3.44 -12.96
N PHE A 300 -7.06 2.14 -13.20
CA PHE A 300 -6.00 1.36 -12.59
C PHE A 300 -4.58 1.89 -12.81
N PRO A 301 -4.22 2.50 -13.97
CA PRO A 301 -2.94 3.17 -14.14
C PRO A 301 -2.62 4.25 -13.09
N PHE A 302 -3.63 4.81 -12.42
CA PHE A 302 -3.50 5.84 -11.39
C PHE A 302 -3.76 5.34 -9.98
N GLN A 303 -3.88 4.02 -9.79
CA GLN A 303 -4.06 3.39 -8.48
C GLN A 303 -2.74 2.97 -7.83
N GLY A 304 -2.76 2.79 -6.50
CA GLY A 304 -1.76 1.98 -5.80
C GLY A 304 -2.00 0.49 -6.07
N PRO A 305 -1.00 -0.39 -5.89
CA PRO A 305 -1.14 -1.80 -6.23
C PRO A 305 -2.24 -2.53 -5.44
N GLU A 306 -2.63 -1.99 -4.31
CA GLU A 306 -3.60 -2.58 -3.38
C GLU A 306 -5.04 -2.49 -3.89
N PHE A 307 -5.31 -1.82 -5.01
CA PHE A 307 -6.64 -1.86 -5.63
C PHE A 307 -7.07 -3.30 -5.98
N GLU A 308 -6.12 -4.19 -6.22
CA GLU A 308 -6.43 -5.59 -6.53
C GLU A 308 -7.05 -6.38 -5.38
N CYS A 309 -6.94 -5.93 -4.12
CA CYS A 309 -7.68 -6.58 -3.02
C CYS A 309 -9.17 -6.19 -3.01
N VAL A 310 -9.57 -5.20 -3.81
CA VAL A 310 -10.96 -4.83 -4.01
C VAL A 310 -11.58 -5.73 -5.06
N ARG A 311 -12.46 -6.64 -4.62
CA ARG A 311 -13.21 -7.57 -5.47
C ARG A 311 -14.62 -7.04 -5.67
N PRO A 312 -15.00 -6.61 -6.90
CA PRO A 312 -16.33 -6.05 -7.16
C PRO A 312 -17.46 -6.93 -6.65
N GLY A 313 -18.36 -6.34 -5.84
CA GLY A 313 -19.50 -7.02 -5.24
C GLY A 313 -19.17 -7.97 -4.08
N LEU A 314 -17.89 -8.17 -3.73
CA LEU A 314 -17.46 -9.05 -2.62
C LEU A 314 -16.78 -8.26 -1.51
N THR A 315 -15.66 -7.59 -1.81
CA THR A 315 -14.89 -6.84 -0.81
C THR A 315 -14.96 -5.33 -1.04
N GLY A 316 -15.67 -4.89 -2.07
CA GLY A 316 -15.82 -3.49 -2.44
C GLY A 316 -16.27 -3.34 -3.89
N ASP A 317 -16.11 -2.13 -4.42
CA ASP A 317 -16.45 -1.82 -5.81
C ASP A 317 -15.61 -0.67 -6.36
N PHE A 318 -15.73 -0.47 -7.68
CA PHE A 318 -15.08 0.62 -8.39
C PHE A 318 -16.11 1.59 -8.96
N PHE A 319 -15.77 2.89 -8.94
CA PHE A 319 -16.51 3.94 -9.62
C PHE A 319 -15.66 4.61 -10.71
N ARG A 320 -16.27 5.34 -11.62
CA ARG A 320 -15.57 6.10 -12.67
C ARG A 320 -14.75 7.23 -12.04
N GLN A 321 -13.45 7.27 -12.33
CA GLN A 321 -12.56 8.29 -11.79
C GLN A 321 -13.12 9.72 -12.02
N ASN A 322 -13.07 10.55 -10.97
CA ASN A 322 -13.54 11.94 -10.98
C ASN A 322 -15.05 12.12 -11.20
N ASP A 323 -15.87 11.12 -10.93
CA ASP A 323 -17.33 11.14 -11.11
C ASP A 323 -18.04 10.95 -9.76
N ALA A 324 -18.48 12.04 -9.14
CA ALA A 324 -19.17 12.02 -7.85
C ALA A 324 -20.55 11.33 -7.95
N ALA A 325 -21.24 11.43 -9.09
CA ALA A 325 -22.54 10.81 -9.29
C ALA A 325 -22.40 9.27 -9.38
N ASP A 326 -21.38 8.78 -10.09
CA ASP A 326 -21.08 7.35 -10.12
C ASP A 326 -20.59 6.84 -8.76
N LEU A 327 -19.81 7.65 -8.01
CA LEU A 327 -19.42 7.34 -6.64
C LEU A 327 -20.66 7.21 -5.73
N ALA A 328 -21.60 8.16 -5.80
CA ALA A 328 -22.85 8.11 -5.04
C ALA A 328 -23.67 6.86 -5.38
N ARG A 329 -23.80 6.51 -6.66
CA ARG A 329 -24.48 5.29 -7.13
C ARG A 329 -23.84 4.01 -6.53
N VAL A 330 -22.51 3.94 -6.54
CA VAL A 330 -21.79 2.79 -5.98
C VAL A 330 -21.94 2.75 -4.46
N ILE A 331 -21.88 3.88 -3.77
CA ILE A 331 -22.12 3.95 -2.32
C ILE A 331 -23.53 3.48 -2.01
N ALA A 332 -24.58 3.98 -2.69
CA ALA A 332 -25.97 3.61 -2.48
C ALA A 332 -26.17 2.08 -2.54
N LYS A 333 -25.53 1.39 -3.49
CA LYS A 333 -25.55 -0.06 -3.61
C LYS A 333 -25.07 -0.73 -2.30
N TRP A 334 -23.95 -0.26 -1.71
CA TRP A 334 -23.38 -0.81 -0.48
C TRP A 334 -24.20 -0.46 0.77
N LEU A 335 -24.84 0.70 0.79
CA LEU A 335 -25.77 1.08 1.86
C LEU A 335 -26.99 0.15 1.93
N GLY A 336 -27.45 -0.35 0.78
CA GLY A 336 -28.58 -1.29 0.68
C GLY A 336 -28.29 -2.72 1.14
N HIS A 337 -27.06 -3.06 1.53
CA HIS A 337 -26.71 -4.40 1.97
C HIS A 337 -27.41 -4.77 3.30
N THR A 338 -28.04 -5.94 3.32
CA THR A 338 -28.61 -6.54 4.53
C THR A 338 -27.50 -6.93 5.53
N ALA A 339 -27.86 -7.19 6.78
CA ALA A 339 -26.92 -7.66 7.79
C ALA A 339 -26.18 -8.94 7.35
N ARG A 340 -26.87 -9.88 6.71
CA ARG A 340 -26.27 -11.10 6.15
C ARG A 340 -25.24 -10.79 5.07
N GLN A 341 -25.55 -9.91 4.13
CA GLN A 341 -24.61 -9.51 3.07
C GLN A 341 -23.37 -8.80 3.64
N ARG A 342 -23.52 -7.98 4.68
CA ARG A 342 -22.39 -7.36 5.38
C ARG A 342 -21.48 -8.38 6.05
N GLU A 343 -22.07 -9.42 6.66
CA GLU A 343 -21.30 -10.53 7.24
C GLU A 343 -20.56 -11.33 6.17
N GLU A 344 -21.21 -11.63 5.05
CA GLU A 344 -20.59 -12.31 3.89
C GLU A 344 -19.44 -11.46 3.30
N THR A 345 -19.62 -10.15 3.21
CA THR A 345 -18.57 -9.19 2.79
C THR A 345 -17.39 -9.21 3.76
N ALA A 346 -17.62 -9.18 5.06
CA ALA A 346 -16.54 -9.21 6.05
C ALA A 346 -15.75 -10.53 5.97
N LYS A 347 -16.43 -11.68 5.81
CA LYS A 347 -15.78 -12.98 5.59
C LYS A 347 -14.93 -12.99 4.31
N ALA A 348 -15.45 -12.43 3.22
CA ALA A 348 -14.72 -12.32 1.96
C ALA A 348 -13.49 -11.40 2.08
N ALA A 349 -13.63 -10.27 2.79
CA ALA A 349 -12.52 -9.35 3.07
C ALA A 349 -11.41 -10.03 3.88
N TYR A 350 -11.77 -10.77 4.94
CA TYR A 350 -10.80 -11.54 5.72
C TYR A 350 -10.10 -12.61 4.88
N ALA A 351 -10.84 -13.34 4.06
CA ALA A 351 -10.28 -14.35 3.17
C ALA A 351 -9.29 -13.76 2.15
N GLU A 352 -9.60 -12.60 1.55
CA GLU A 352 -8.71 -11.90 0.62
C GLU A 352 -7.40 -11.49 1.29
N ILE A 353 -7.47 -10.90 2.50
CA ILE A 353 -6.28 -10.51 3.26
C ILE A 353 -5.47 -11.73 3.70
N ASP A 354 -6.12 -12.73 4.26
CA ASP A 354 -5.46 -13.92 4.80
C ASP A 354 -4.90 -14.82 3.70
N GLY A 355 -5.44 -14.75 2.48
CA GLY A 355 -4.96 -15.51 1.33
C GLY A 355 -3.74 -14.89 0.64
N LYS A 356 -3.71 -13.56 0.46
CA LYS A 356 -2.70 -12.92 -0.41
C LYS A 356 -2.01 -11.70 0.22
N TRP A 357 -2.74 -10.83 0.91
CA TRP A 357 -2.27 -9.51 1.34
C TRP A 357 -1.73 -9.50 2.77
N ASN A 358 -0.85 -10.45 3.08
CA ASN A 358 -0.32 -10.67 4.42
C ASN A 358 1.18 -10.98 4.43
N VAL A 359 1.80 -10.84 5.59
CA VAL A 359 3.24 -11.06 5.77
C VAL A 359 3.64 -12.50 5.46
N ASP A 360 2.82 -13.49 5.83
CA ASP A 360 3.15 -14.91 5.67
C ASP A 360 3.18 -15.31 4.20
N SER A 361 2.21 -14.84 3.41
CA SER A 361 2.18 -15.01 1.94
C SER A 361 3.39 -14.35 1.29
N GLN A 362 3.75 -13.13 1.69
CA GLN A 362 4.95 -12.46 1.18
C GLN A 362 6.22 -13.27 1.48
N ILE A 363 6.39 -13.74 2.71
CA ILE A 363 7.57 -14.53 3.11
C ILE A 363 7.65 -15.85 2.33
N SER A 364 6.51 -16.49 2.06
CA SER A 364 6.47 -17.70 1.23
C SER A 364 7.07 -17.44 -0.16
N VAL A 365 6.66 -16.34 -0.81
CA VAL A 365 7.22 -15.95 -2.12
C VAL A 365 8.69 -15.57 -2.01
N PHE A 366 9.09 -14.79 -1.01
CA PHE A 366 10.51 -14.46 -0.79
C PHE A 366 11.37 -15.71 -0.63
N LYS A 367 10.92 -16.68 0.16
CA LYS A 367 11.63 -17.97 0.35
C LYS A 367 11.76 -18.76 -0.96
N SER A 368 10.72 -18.79 -1.79
CA SER A 368 10.76 -19.50 -3.06
C SER A 368 11.74 -18.85 -4.06
N VAL A 369 11.80 -17.50 -4.06
CA VAL A 369 12.65 -16.73 -4.96
C VAL A 369 14.08 -16.60 -4.45
N LEU A 370 14.28 -16.38 -3.14
CA LEU A 370 15.58 -16.23 -2.49
C LEU A 370 16.09 -17.58 -1.91
N LYS A 371 15.88 -18.70 -2.65
CA LYS A 371 16.29 -20.02 -2.18
C LYS A 371 17.74 -20.02 -1.73
N GLN A 372 17.95 -20.35 -0.47
CA GLN A 372 19.26 -20.78 0.02
C GLN A 372 19.43 -22.25 -0.43
N LYS A 373 20.45 -22.53 -1.23
CA LYS A 373 20.90 -23.92 -1.38
C LYS A 373 21.41 -24.36 -0.01
N ASN A 374 20.76 -25.35 0.58
CA ASN A 374 21.25 -26.06 1.76
C ASN A 374 22.68 -26.55 1.51
#